data_9c3d0cf595b539921fa6b356888c1bde
#
_entry.id   9c3d0cf595b539921fa6b356888c1bde
#
_cell.length_a   1.000
_cell.length_b   1.000
_cell.length_c   1.000
_cell.angle_alpha   90.00
_cell.angle_beta   90.00
_cell.angle_gamma   90.00
#
_symmetry.space_group_name_H-M   'P 1'
#
loop_
_entity.id
_entity.type
_entity.pdbx_description
1 polymer ?
#
loop_
_entity_poly.entity_id
_entity_poly.type
_entity_poly.pdbx_seq_one_letter_code
_entity_poly.pdbx_strand_id
1 'polypeptide(L)'
;VECKSLDDAREMLKLVQDVVIIDEDSIPLFRRGELGVLEEFKDCFISVIVGQYIAEAEEWVHRTQEAVETLVERLGLTGFTYPREFRSFVEDLWAHLRKKIFNYVYDLVRGKTGFEEFVRKAGAALRTSLRTNMRTAYQIWGLTQIMNILAEKGYQLIYPEHGFISFDRSGKQRLGIIPPNAVLGNIEEGFISLFHEAPRPLGWEDTRDLQRVWSLYTALRPDAMIYSGMLLNIVDLSKSPPIKRPTIILEFKELEDWYNRVRDLKGYFRKPLTAEEWRSMWLEGLFEGLADIMGVQRSEVRKRVEESRSLRVREYQLVKLYMNVYKPDKMILITRARTPSEIKEELEEEGIAVYDDVGFEPRRLEPVANEVRRRASFSGAKYVSVRLSTETIRLVLSAARRLGAKNIDEALRLLASRV
;
A
#
# COMPACT_ATOMS: atom_id res chain seq x y z
N VAL A 1 -25.67 4.49 -27.19
CA VAL A 1 -25.55 5.97 -27.16
C VAL A 1 -24.12 6.30 -26.76
N GLU A 2 -23.40 7.03 -27.59
CA GLU A 2 -22.04 7.48 -27.28
C GLU A 2 -22.15 8.64 -26.27
N CYS A 3 -21.84 8.37 -25.00
CA CYS A 3 -21.96 9.34 -23.92
C CYS A 3 -20.71 10.25 -23.84
N LYS A 4 -20.87 11.50 -24.16
CA LYS A 4 -19.79 12.50 -24.18
C LYS A 4 -20.01 13.67 -23.20
N SER A 5 -21.22 13.84 -22.71
CA SER A 5 -21.61 14.99 -21.90
C SER A 5 -22.51 14.61 -20.73
N LEU A 6 -22.64 15.53 -19.75
CA LEU A 6 -23.61 15.38 -18.65
C LEU A 6 -25.05 15.43 -19.15
N ASP A 7 -25.30 16.05 -20.32
CA ASP A 7 -26.65 16.07 -20.91
C ASP A 7 -27.00 14.69 -21.44
N ASP A 8 -26.05 13.94 -22.05
CA ASP A 8 -26.29 12.55 -22.45
C ASP A 8 -26.61 11.68 -21.23
N ALA A 9 -25.88 11.86 -20.12
CA ALA A 9 -26.18 11.15 -18.87
C ALA A 9 -27.57 11.53 -18.30
N ARG A 10 -28.01 12.78 -18.47
CA ARG A 10 -29.32 13.22 -18.05
C ARG A 10 -30.46 12.62 -18.92
N GLU A 11 -30.21 12.46 -20.21
CA GLU A 11 -31.14 11.78 -21.10
C GLU A 11 -31.25 10.30 -20.76
N MET A 12 -30.11 9.63 -20.52
CA MET A 12 -30.13 8.24 -20.05
C MET A 12 -30.85 8.07 -18.72
N LEU A 13 -30.75 9.04 -17.80
CA LEU A 13 -31.48 9.01 -16.53
C LEU A 13 -33.00 9.04 -16.77
N LYS A 14 -33.51 9.80 -17.77
CA LYS A 14 -34.94 9.81 -18.11
C LYS A 14 -35.40 8.40 -18.52
N LEU A 15 -34.61 7.71 -19.36
CA LEU A 15 -34.88 6.34 -19.75
C LEU A 15 -34.97 5.39 -18.54
N VAL A 16 -34.04 5.56 -17.56
CA VAL A 16 -34.07 4.79 -16.29
C VAL A 16 -35.36 5.10 -15.52
N GLN A 17 -35.76 6.38 -15.42
CA GLN A 17 -36.97 6.80 -14.71
C GLN A 17 -38.27 6.28 -15.37
N ASP A 18 -38.28 6.10 -16.69
CA ASP A 18 -39.42 5.56 -17.42
C ASP A 18 -39.66 4.05 -17.18
N VAL A 19 -38.59 3.31 -16.83
CA VAL A 19 -38.65 1.85 -16.62
C VAL A 19 -38.63 1.43 -15.14
N VAL A 20 -38.33 2.34 -14.22
CA VAL A 20 -38.29 2.06 -12.79
C VAL A 20 -39.65 2.27 -12.15
N ILE A 21 -40.08 1.33 -11.31
CA ILE A 21 -41.24 1.47 -10.45
C ILE A 21 -40.74 1.59 -9.01
N ILE A 22 -41.17 2.63 -8.30
CA ILE A 22 -40.83 2.80 -6.88
C ILE A 22 -42.00 2.26 -6.07
N ASP A 23 -41.74 1.27 -5.22
CA ASP A 23 -42.75 0.69 -4.34
C ASP A 23 -43.07 1.57 -3.12
N GLU A 24 -43.99 1.12 -2.28
CA GLU A 24 -44.44 1.83 -1.07
C GLU A 24 -43.29 2.00 -0.05
N ASP A 25 -42.31 1.09 -0.04
CA ASP A 25 -41.11 1.14 0.81
C ASP A 25 -39.95 1.96 0.18
N SER A 26 -40.23 2.66 -0.90
CA SER A 26 -39.23 3.43 -1.67
C SER A 26 -38.10 2.56 -2.26
N ILE A 27 -38.38 1.30 -2.58
CA ILE A 27 -37.49 0.39 -3.25
C ILE A 27 -37.69 0.48 -4.76
N PRO A 28 -36.65 0.79 -5.56
CA PRO A 28 -36.79 0.78 -7.02
C PRO A 28 -36.84 -0.65 -7.54
N LEU A 29 -37.94 -0.96 -8.24
CA LEU A 29 -38.16 -2.23 -8.89
C LEU A 29 -38.00 -2.06 -10.40
N PHE A 30 -37.28 -2.99 -11.01
CA PHE A 30 -37.09 -3.06 -12.46
C PHE A 30 -37.77 -4.30 -13.00
N ARG A 31 -38.50 -4.18 -14.12
CA ARG A 31 -39.00 -5.33 -14.83
C ARG A 31 -37.85 -6.18 -15.35
N ARG A 32 -38.10 -7.49 -15.49
CA ARG A 32 -37.09 -8.44 -15.98
C ARG A 32 -36.62 -8.03 -17.38
N GLY A 33 -35.32 -7.72 -17.53
CA GLY A 33 -34.70 -7.23 -18.77
C GLY A 33 -34.42 -5.73 -18.81
N GLU A 34 -34.95 -4.92 -17.89
CA GLU A 34 -34.78 -3.46 -17.88
C GLU A 34 -33.62 -3.00 -17.01
N LEU A 35 -33.01 -3.90 -16.23
CA LEU A 35 -31.79 -3.61 -15.45
C LEU A 35 -30.62 -3.14 -16.33
N GLY A 36 -30.58 -3.52 -17.61
CA GLY A 36 -29.58 -3.09 -18.57
C GLY A 36 -29.53 -1.58 -18.72
N VAL A 37 -30.64 -0.90 -18.72
CA VAL A 37 -30.74 0.57 -18.86
C VAL A 37 -30.06 1.28 -17.69
N LEU A 38 -30.15 0.71 -16.47
CA LEU A 38 -29.48 1.24 -15.29
C LEU A 38 -27.96 1.09 -15.40
N GLU A 39 -27.48 -0.04 -15.89
CA GLU A 39 -26.04 -0.25 -16.10
C GLU A 39 -25.50 0.65 -17.22
N GLU A 40 -26.25 0.81 -18.32
CA GLU A 40 -25.93 1.76 -19.40
C GLU A 40 -25.85 3.21 -18.91
N PHE A 41 -26.77 3.63 -18.03
CA PHE A 41 -26.69 4.94 -17.37
C PHE A 41 -25.42 5.09 -16.53
N LYS A 42 -25.08 4.06 -15.74
CA LYS A 42 -23.83 4.09 -14.93
C LYS A 42 -22.62 4.20 -15.82
N ASP A 43 -22.54 3.42 -16.90
CA ASP A 43 -21.42 3.43 -17.84
C ASP A 43 -21.29 4.77 -18.56
N CYS A 44 -22.43 5.33 -18.97
CA CYS A 44 -22.49 6.68 -19.53
C CYS A 44 -21.90 7.70 -18.54
N PHE A 45 -22.39 7.70 -17.32
CA PHE A 45 -21.93 8.64 -16.30
C PHE A 45 -20.43 8.46 -15.97
N ILE A 46 -19.94 7.21 -15.85
CA ILE A 46 -18.53 6.90 -15.64
C ILE A 46 -17.69 7.44 -16.79
N SER A 47 -18.12 7.20 -18.03
CA SER A 47 -17.42 7.68 -19.24
C SER A 47 -17.30 9.20 -19.26
N VAL A 48 -18.37 9.91 -18.92
CA VAL A 48 -18.38 11.39 -18.86
C VAL A 48 -17.44 11.92 -17.78
N ILE A 49 -17.38 11.27 -16.61
CA ILE A 49 -16.64 11.80 -15.44
C ILE A 49 -15.16 11.42 -15.46
N VAL A 50 -14.82 10.20 -15.85
CA VAL A 50 -13.46 9.66 -15.76
C VAL A 50 -12.99 8.94 -17.03
N GLY A 51 -13.79 8.91 -18.10
CA GLY A 51 -13.51 8.15 -19.33
C GLY A 51 -12.13 8.40 -19.91
N GLN A 52 -11.67 9.66 -19.90
CA GLN A 52 -10.34 10.04 -20.42
C GLN A 52 -9.16 9.38 -19.67
N TYR A 53 -9.37 8.87 -18.44
CA TYR A 53 -8.34 8.22 -17.64
C TYR A 53 -8.44 6.70 -17.62
N ILE A 54 -9.49 6.11 -18.21
CA ILE A 54 -9.74 4.67 -18.12
C ILE A 54 -8.65 3.88 -18.83
N ALA A 55 -8.30 4.26 -20.05
CA ALA A 55 -7.26 3.57 -20.81
C ALA A 55 -5.90 3.60 -20.08
N GLU A 56 -5.54 4.74 -19.49
CA GLU A 56 -4.33 4.84 -18.67
C GLU A 56 -4.42 3.94 -17.44
N ALA A 57 -5.56 3.89 -16.77
CA ALA A 57 -5.76 3.05 -15.59
C ALA A 57 -5.68 1.55 -15.93
N GLU A 58 -6.25 1.12 -17.06
CA GLU A 58 -6.15 -0.24 -17.57
C GLU A 58 -4.69 -0.61 -17.90
N GLU A 59 -3.93 0.29 -18.51
CA GLU A 59 -2.51 0.09 -18.76
C GLU A 59 -1.72 -0.09 -17.47
N TRP A 60 -1.96 0.74 -16.45
CA TRP A 60 -1.28 0.63 -15.16
C TRP A 60 -1.61 -0.68 -14.43
N VAL A 61 -2.88 -1.10 -14.51
CA VAL A 61 -3.32 -2.41 -13.99
C VAL A 61 -2.56 -3.53 -14.69
N HIS A 62 -2.51 -3.50 -16.02
CA HIS A 62 -1.80 -4.52 -16.81
C HIS A 62 -0.32 -4.62 -16.44
N ARG A 63 0.40 -3.48 -16.39
CA ARG A 63 1.82 -3.44 -15.97
C ARG A 63 2.03 -3.97 -14.55
N THR A 64 1.07 -3.72 -13.66
CA THR A 64 1.12 -4.22 -12.28
C THR A 64 0.90 -5.73 -12.23
N GLN A 65 -0.04 -6.25 -13.03
CA GLN A 65 -0.30 -7.68 -13.15
C GLN A 65 0.91 -8.42 -13.72
N GLU A 66 1.51 -7.94 -14.81
CA GLU A 66 2.73 -8.51 -15.38
C GLU A 66 3.87 -8.58 -14.37
N ALA A 67 4.06 -7.51 -13.58
CA ALA A 67 5.09 -7.48 -12.55
C ALA A 67 4.85 -8.55 -11.46
N VAL A 68 3.60 -8.73 -11.05
CA VAL A 68 3.21 -9.74 -10.05
C VAL A 68 3.31 -11.16 -10.62
N GLU A 69 2.87 -11.40 -11.84
CA GLU A 69 3.00 -12.70 -12.52
C GLU A 69 4.47 -13.11 -12.64
N THR A 70 5.32 -12.18 -13.07
CA THR A 70 6.78 -12.40 -13.11
C THR A 70 7.34 -12.74 -11.73
N LEU A 71 6.87 -12.08 -10.66
CA LEU A 71 7.31 -12.38 -9.29
C LEU A 71 6.85 -13.76 -8.84
N VAL A 72 5.61 -14.12 -9.14
CA VAL A 72 5.03 -15.44 -8.82
C VAL A 72 5.87 -16.53 -9.46
N GLU A 73 6.24 -16.37 -10.72
CA GLU A 73 7.07 -17.32 -11.45
C GLU A 73 8.49 -17.41 -10.87
N ARG A 74 9.17 -16.26 -10.73
CA ARG A 74 10.59 -16.20 -10.29
C ARG A 74 10.82 -16.73 -8.89
N LEU A 75 9.93 -16.40 -7.96
CA LEU A 75 10.04 -16.85 -6.57
C LEU A 75 9.32 -18.19 -6.32
N GLY A 76 8.66 -18.78 -7.33
CA GLY A 76 7.89 -20.01 -7.17
C GLY A 76 6.76 -19.85 -6.14
N LEU A 77 6.05 -18.72 -6.18
CA LEU A 77 4.99 -18.44 -5.23
C LEU A 77 3.78 -19.34 -5.48
N THR A 78 3.04 -19.67 -4.42
CA THR A 78 1.75 -20.35 -4.51
C THR A 78 0.61 -19.38 -4.86
N GLY A 79 0.83 -18.07 -4.70
CA GLY A 79 -0.09 -17.02 -5.08
C GLY A 79 0.27 -15.65 -4.50
N PHE A 80 -0.49 -14.65 -4.94
CA PHE A 80 -0.36 -13.26 -4.51
C PHE A 80 -1.75 -12.64 -4.33
N THR A 81 -1.94 -11.83 -3.29
CA THR A 81 -3.19 -11.10 -3.07
C THR A 81 -2.94 -9.61 -2.97
N TYR A 82 -3.65 -8.86 -3.79
CA TYR A 82 -3.73 -7.40 -3.76
C TYR A 82 -4.52 -6.89 -2.54
N PRO A 83 -4.34 -5.63 -2.12
CA PRO A 83 -5.25 -4.96 -1.20
C PRO A 83 -6.70 -5.06 -1.68
N ARG A 84 -7.63 -5.32 -0.77
CA ARG A 84 -9.03 -5.67 -1.08
C ARG A 84 -9.71 -4.73 -2.09
N GLU A 85 -9.53 -3.42 -1.91
CA GLU A 85 -10.15 -2.43 -2.80
C GLU A 85 -9.51 -2.46 -4.19
N PHE A 86 -8.18 -2.54 -4.25
CA PHE A 86 -7.44 -2.60 -5.49
C PHE A 86 -7.68 -3.92 -6.24
N ARG A 87 -7.85 -5.03 -5.53
CA ARG A 87 -8.18 -6.33 -6.16
C ARG A 87 -9.42 -6.25 -7.03
N SER A 88 -10.53 -5.67 -6.53
CA SER A 88 -11.74 -5.54 -7.33
C SER A 88 -11.57 -4.59 -8.53
N PHE A 89 -10.65 -3.63 -8.45
CA PHE A 89 -10.29 -2.74 -9.54
C PHE A 89 -9.46 -3.45 -10.62
N VAL A 90 -8.57 -4.35 -10.20
CA VAL A 90 -7.74 -5.18 -11.09
C VAL A 90 -8.57 -6.26 -11.79
N GLU A 91 -9.53 -6.87 -11.09
CA GLU A 91 -10.39 -7.92 -11.63
C GLU A 91 -11.35 -7.38 -12.70
N ASP A 92 -12.00 -6.25 -12.45
CA ASP A 92 -12.90 -5.56 -13.38
C ASP A 92 -13.02 -4.09 -12.99
N LEU A 93 -12.33 -3.22 -13.71
CA LEU A 93 -12.33 -1.78 -13.50
C LEU A 93 -13.72 -1.17 -13.60
N TRP A 94 -14.48 -1.56 -14.62
CA TRP A 94 -15.83 -1.03 -14.85
C TRP A 94 -16.81 -1.47 -13.77
N ALA A 95 -16.84 -2.76 -13.42
CA ALA A 95 -17.66 -3.26 -12.33
C ALA A 95 -17.32 -2.61 -10.99
N HIS A 96 -16.01 -2.37 -10.74
CA HIS A 96 -15.57 -1.63 -9.56
C HIS A 96 -16.13 -0.20 -9.52
N LEU A 97 -16.02 0.54 -10.62
CA LEU A 97 -16.52 1.92 -10.70
C LEU A 97 -18.04 1.98 -10.60
N ARG A 98 -18.78 1.07 -11.27
CA ARG A 98 -20.24 0.93 -11.13
C ARG A 98 -20.65 0.72 -9.67
N LYS A 99 -19.93 -0.14 -8.95
CA LYS A 99 -20.15 -0.39 -7.52
C LYS A 99 -19.93 0.86 -6.67
N LYS A 100 -18.94 1.70 -7.00
CA LYS A 100 -18.65 2.95 -6.26
C LYS A 100 -19.79 3.96 -6.32
N ILE A 101 -20.53 4.00 -7.41
CA ILE A 101 -21.65 4.93 -7.56
C ILE A 101 -23.02 4.31 -7.26
N PHE A 102 -23.07 3.02 -6.94
CA PHE A 102 -24.34 2.29 -6.77
C PHE A 102 -25.31 3.00 -5.82
N ASN A 103 -24.89 3.37 -4.62
CA ASN A 103 -25.76 4.03 -3.64
C ASN A 103 -26.20 5.43 -4.10
N TYR A 104 -25.35 6.17 -4.79
CA TYR A 104 -25.68 7.49 -5.32
C TYR A 104 -26.72 7.41 -6.44
N VAL A 105 -26.58 6.44 -7.33
CA VAL A 105 -27.55 6.15 -8.40
C VAL A 105 -28.87 5.72 -7.78
N TYR A 106 -28.83 4.86 -6.76
CA TYR A 106 -30.02 4.41 -6.04
C TYR A 106 -30.78 5.57 -5.39
N ASP A 107 -30.09 6.51 -4.76
CA ASP A 107 -30.70 7.70 -4.17
C ASP A 107 -31.25 8.67 -5.22
N LEU A 108 -30.59 8.79 -6.40
CA LEU A 108 -31.05 9.59 -7.52
C LEU A 108 -32.37 9.03 -8.12
N VAL A 109 -32.38 7.72 -8.39
CA VAL A 109 -33.55 7.05 -8.97
C VAL A 109 -34.77 7.15 -8.08
N ARG A 110 -34.60 7.11 -6.77
CA ARG A 110 -35.65 7.29 -5.76
C ARG A 110 -36.10 8.74 -5.54
N GLY A 111 -35.49 9.69 -6.24
CA GLY A 111 -35.78 11.10 -6.05
C GLY A 111 -35.31 11.70 -4.72
N LYS A 112 -34.48 10.97 -3.94
CA LYS A 112 -33.86 11.49 -2.70
C LYS A 112 -32.80 12.54 -2.95
N THR A 113 -32.19 12.53 -4.14
CA THR A 113 -31.14 13.45 -4.55
C THR A 113 -31.46 13.98 -5.94
N GLY A 114 -31.22 15.29 -6.16
CA GLY A 114 -31.29 15.89 -7.49
C GLY A 114 -30.07 15.53 -8.35
N PHE A 115 -30.21 15.66 -9.67
CA PHE A 115 -29.15 15.32 -10.63
C PHE A 115 -27.83 16.07 -10.37
N GLU A 116 -27.87 17.36 -10.07
CA GLU A 116 -26.67 18.19 -9.81
C GLU A 116 -25.93 17.72 -8.55
N GLU A 117 -26.65 17.37 -7.51
CA GLU A 117 -26.04 16.83 -6.29
C GLU A 117 -25.47 15.44 -6.51
N PHE A 118 -26.14 14.61 -7.29
CA PHE A 118 -25.64 13.30 -7.73
C PHE A 118 -24.32 13.47 -8.49
N VAL A 119 -24.27 14.34 -9.51
CA VAL A 119 -23.05 14.61 -10.28
C VAL A 119 -21.90 15.01 -9.36
N ARG A 120 -22.15 15.89 -8.42
CA ARG A 120 -21.14 16.34 -7.45
C ARG A 120 -20.64 15.20 -6.57
N LYS A 121 -21.52 14.41 -5.96
CA LYS A 121 -21.16 13.33 -5.02
C LYS A 121 -20.57 12.11 -5.72
N ALA A 122 -21.28 11.57 -6.70
CA ALA A 122 -20.88 10.39 -7.45
C ALA A 122 -19.61 10.66 -8.28
N GLY A 123 -19.53 11.82 -8.93
CA GLY A 123 -18.33 12.24 -9.65
C GLY A 123 -17.10 12.37 -8.75
N ALA A 124 -17.26 12.91 -7.54
CA ALA A 124 -16.17 12.96 -6.55
C ALA A 124 -15.75 11.54 -6.11
N ALA A 125 -16.72 10.63 -5.91
CA ALA A 125 -16.43 9.24 -5.55
C ALA A 125 -15.66 8.50 -6.66
N LEU A 126 -16.05 8.67 -7.92
CA LEU A 126 -15.34 8.07 -9.07
C LEU A 126 -13.89 8.58 -9.17
N ARG A 127 -13.70 9.90 -9.19
CA ARG A 127 -12.36 10.50 -9.27
C ARG A 127 -11.47 10.08 -8.10
N THR A 128 -12.01 10.00 -6.89
CA THR A 128 -11.26 9.56 -5.71
C THR A 128 -10.89 8.09 -5.80
N SER A 129 -11.83 7.24 -6.21
CA SER A 129 -11.60 5.80 -6.37
C SER A 129 -10.54 5.52 -7.43
N LEU A 130 -10.67 6.10 -8.63
CA LEU A 130 -9.71 5.94 -9.71
C LEU A 130 -8.31 6.34 -9.27
N ARG A 131 -8.16 7.55 -8.72
CA ARG A 131 -6.88 8.06 -8.24
C ARG A 131 -6.25 7.18 -7.16
N THR A 132 -7.04 6.72 -6.19
CA THR A 132 -6.52 5.87 -5.12
C THR A 132 -6.03 4.53 -5.66
N ASN A 133 -6.76 3.94 -6.61
CA ASN A 133 -6.36 2.66 -7.19
C ASN A 133 -5.15 2.81 -8.13
N MET A 134 -5.05 3.87 -8.92
CA MET A 134 -3.87 4.15 -9.74
C MET A 134 -2.61 4.34 -8.86
N ARG A 135 -2.72 5.07 -7.74
CA ARG A 135 -1.63 5.16 -6.78
C ARG A 135 -1.22 3.79 -6.25
N THR A 136 -2.20 2.96 -5.87
CA THR A 136 -1.94 1.61 -5.37
C THR A 136 -1.30 0.73 -6.46
N ALA A 137 -1.73 0.88 -7.72
CA ALA A 137 -1.09 0.19 -8.86
C ALA A 137 0.40 0.52 -8.94
N TYR A 138 0.75 1.80 -8.94
CA TYR A 138 2.15 2.23 -9.03
C TYR A 138 2.99 1.75 -7.84
N GLN A 139 2.44 1.83 -6.62
CA GLN A 139 3.07 1.31 -5.40
C GLN A 139 3.38 -0.19 -5.49
N ILE A 140 2.37 -1.00 -5.88
CA ILE A 140 2.50 -2.45 -5.97
C ILE A 140 3.47 -2.81 -7.10
N TRP A 141 3.34 -2.15 -8.26
CA TRP A 141 4.27 -2.32 -9.36
C TRP A 141 5.72 -2.08 -8.91
N GLY A 142 5.99 -0.94 -8.27
CA GLY A 142 7.34 -0.58 -7.84
C GLY A 142 7.94 -1.56 -6.83
N LEU A 143 7.15 -1.93 -5.79
CA LEU A 143 7.59 -2.92 -4.81
C LEU A 143 7.83 -4.30 -5.43
N THR A 144 6.93 -4.73 -6.30
CA THR A 144 7.03 -6.02 -6.98
C THR A 144 8.23 -6.04 -7.92
N GLN A 145 8.52 -4.96 -8.63
CA GLN A 145 9.70 -4.86 -9.48
C GLN A 145 11.01 -4.88 -8.69
N ILE A 146 11.07 -4.21 -7.54
CA ILE A 146 12.22 -4.31 -6.65
C ILE A 146 12.43 -5.77 -6.21
N MET A 147 11.35 -6.48 -5.84
CA MET A 147 11.42 -7.89 -5.48
C MET A 147 11.84 -8.76 -6.67
N ASN A 148 11.39 -8.48 -7.88
CA ASN A 148 11.80 -9.15 -9.12
C ASN A 148 13.30 -9.00 -9.37
N ILE A 149 13.85 -7.78 -9.22
CA ILE A 149 15.28 -7.52 -9.35
C ILE A 149 16.08 -8.26 -8.29
N LEU A 150 15.59 -8.32 -7.05
CA LEU A 150 16.22 -9.10 -5.99
C LEU A 150 16.20 -10.59 -6.32
N ALA A 151 15.10 -11.13 -6.86
CA ALA A 151 15.01 -12.52 -7.29
C ALA A 151 16.02 -12.84 -8.41
N GLU A 152 16.21 -11.96 -9.39
CA GLU A 152 17.25 -12.06 -10.42
C GLU A 152 18.67 -12.11 -9.83
N LYS A 153 18.87 -11.52 -8.67
CA LYS A 153 20.15 -11.54 -7.93
C LYS A 153 20.27 -12.72 -6.95
N GLY A 154 19.39 -13.72 -7.10
CA GLY A 154 19.45 -14.95 -6.32
C GLY A 154 18.74 -14.92 -4.97
N TYR A 155 17.95 -13.89 -4.69
CA TYR A 155 17.08 -13.89 -3.51
C TYR A 155 15.90 -14.84 -3.70
N GLN A 156 15.59 -15.59 -2.67
CA GLN A 156 14.47 -16.54 -2.61
C GLN A 156 13.49 -16.14 -1.51
N LEU A 157 12.23 -16.57 -1.62
CA LEU A 157 11.25 -16.37 -0.56
C LEU A 157 11.55 -17.29 0.61
N ILE A 158 11.78 -16.70 1.78
CA ILE A 158 11.99 -17.41 3.05
C ILE A 158 10.71 -17.41 3.89
N TYR A 159 9.99 -16.28 3.90
CA TYR A 159 8.71 -16.12 4.57
C TYR A 159 7.75 -15.34 3.67
N PRO A 160 6.48 -15.69 3.63
CA PRO A 160 5.80 -16.78 4.38
C PRO A 160 6.15 -18.18 3.81
N GLU A 161 6.28 -19.16 4.70
CA GLU A 161 6.70 -20.52 4.36
C GLU A 161 5.76 -21.22 3.36
N HIS A 162 4.45 -20.94 3.42
CA HIS A 162 3.45 -21.45 2.48
C HIS A 162 3.55 -20.84 1.07
N GLY A 163 4.39 -19.79 0.89
CA GLY A 163 4.66 -19.19 -0.42
C GLY A 163 3.57 -18.30 -0.98
N PHE A 164 2.58 -17.93 -0.20
CA PHE A 164 1.53 -17.01 -0.62
C PHE A 164 1.78 -15.63 -0.03
N ILE A 165 2.10 -14.66 -0.89
CA ILE A 165 2.32 -13.27 -0.45
C ILE A 165 0.98 -12.53 -0.45
N SER A 166 0.67 -11.86 0.67
CA SER A 166 -0.52 -11.04 0.78
C SER A 166 -0.16 -9.59 1.07
N PHE A 167 -0.63 -8.69 0.21
CA PHE A 167 -0.64 -7.26 0.45
C PHE A 167 -2.00 -6.79 1.01
N ASP A 168 -2.99 -7.70 1.08
CA ASP A 168 -4.24 -7.43 1.77
C ASP A 168 -4.07 -7.55 3.28
N ARG A 169 -4.00 -6.43 3.93
CA ARG A 169 -3.92 -6.32 5.39
C ARG A 169 -5.07 -5.50 5.95
N SER A 170 -6.26 -5.70 5.39
CA SER A 170 -7.48 -5.10 5.91
C SER A 170 -7.76 -5.67 7.30
N GLY A 171 -7.97 -4.78 8.28
CA GLY A 171 -8.35 -5.16 9.63
C GLY A 171 -7.23 -5.05 10.68
N LYS A 172 -7.56 -5.46 11.90
CA LYS A 172 -6.67 -5.38 13.07
C LYS A 172 -5.84 -6.65 13.19
N GLN A 173 -4.55 -6.49 13.45
CA GLN A 173 -3.68 -7.60 13.81
C GLN A 173 -4.03 -8.05 15.24
N ARG A 174 -4.57 -9.26 15.39
CA ARG A 174 -5.12 -9.74 16.68
C ARG A 174 -4.05 -10.21 17.69
N LEU A 175 -2.87 -10.60 17.21
CA LEU A 175 -1.84 -11.23 18.03
C LEU A 175 -0.81 -10.26 18.61
N GLY A 176 -1.04 -8.96 18.59
CA GLY A 176 -0.06 -7.97 19.06
C GLY A 176 1.24 -7.93 18.25
N ILE A 177 1.25 -8.50 17.06
CA ILE A 177 2.39 -8.54 16.14
C ILE A 177 2.02 -7.94 14.77
N ILE A 178 3.00 -7.36 14.11
CA ILE A 178 2.91 -6.96 12.70
C ILE A 178 3.97 -7.76 11.93
N PRO A 179 3.57 -8.85 11.25
CA PRO A 179 4.50 -9.68 10.49
C PRO A 179 4.86 -9.02 9.15
N PRO A 180 6.00 -9.40 8.53
CA PRO A 180 6.35 -8.95 7.18
C PRO A 180 5.37 -9.50 6.13
N ASN A 181 5.28 -8.82 4.98
CA ASN A 181 4.63 -9.36 3.80
C ASN A 181 5.51 -10.43 3.15
N ALA A 182 6.82 -10.21 3.15
CA ALA A 182 7.82 -11.14 2.65
C ALA A 182 9.14 -11.00 3.42
N VAL A 183 9.83 -12.10 3.60
CA VAL A 183 11.28 -12.13 3.88
C VAL A 183 11.93 -12.79 2.67
N LEU A 184 12.82 -12.06 2.04
CA LEU A 184 13.66 -12.55 0.96
C LEU A 184 15.06 -12.85 1.51
N GLY A 185 15.67 -13.93 1.06
CA GLY A 185 17.00 -14.35 1.50
C GLY A 185 17.92 -14.73 0.36
N ASN A 186 19.17 -14.32 0.47
CA ASN A 186 20.26 -14.73 -0.40
C ASN A 186 21.33 -15.40 0.45
N ILE A 187 21.94 -16.47 -0.07
CA ILE A 187 22.89 -17.28 0.69
C ILE A 187 24.22 -16.54 1.00
N GLU A 188 24.57 -15.55 0.22
CA GLU A 188 25.79 -14.77 0.38
C GLU A 188 25.56 -13.46 1.13
N GLU A 189 24.41 -12.84 0.94
CA GLU A 189 24.11 -11.48 1.41
C GLU A 189 23.25 -11.47 2.68
N GLY A 190 22.45 -12.52 2.91
CA GLY A 190 21.55 -12.62 4.06
C GLY A 190 20.10 -12.28 3.72
N PHE A 191 19.36 -11.75 4.71
CA PHE A 191 17.91 -11.59 4.64
C PHE A 191 17.48 -10.13 4.62
N ILE A 192 16.32 -9.90 4.03
CA ILE A 192 15.61 -8.63 3.98
C ILE A 192 14.14 -8.89 4.29
N SER A 193 13.57 -8.16 5.24
CA SER A 193 12.16 -8.24 5.61
C SER A 193 11.41 -7.03 5.08
N LEU A 194 10.36 -7.26 4.30
CA LEU A 194 9.55 -6.25 3.63
C LEU A 194 8.16 -6.14 4.27
N PHE A 195 7.75 -4.90 4.60
CA PHE A 195 6.47 -4.55 5.18
C PHE A 195 5.79 -3.50 4.31
N HIS A 196 4.72 -3.87 3.62
CA HIS A 196 3.92 -2.97 2.80
C HIS A 196 2.90 -2.21 3.65
N GLU A 197 2.82 -0.88 3.48
CA GLU A 197 1.92 0.00 4.23
C GLU A 197 1.90 -0.27 5.75
N ALA A 198 3.04 -0.36 6.38
CA ALA A 198 3.18 -0.53 7.84
C ALA A 198 3.54 0.80 8.53
N PRO A 199 3.30 0.93 9.85
CA PRO A 199 2.65 -0.04 10.73
C PRO A 199 1.14 -0.09 10.58
N ARG A 200 0.52 -1.18 11.04
CA ARG A 200 -0.93 -1.37 10.99
C ARG A 200 -1.54 -1.47 12.39
N PRO A 201 -2.87 -1.19 12.57
CA PRO A 201 -3.50 -1.28 13.86
C PRO A 201 -3.37 -2.68 14.44
N LEU A 202 -2.96 -2.74 15.71
CA LEU A 202 -3.03 -3.95 16.50
C LEU A 202 -4.37 -4.02 17.24
N GLY A 203 -4.99 -5.19 17.24
CA GLY A 203 -6.14 -5.49 18.08
C GLY A 203 -5.67 -6.33 19.26
N TRP A 204 -5.56 -5.74 20.44
CA TRP A 204 -5.48 -6.50 21.70
C TRP A 204 -6.87 -6.57 22.34
N GLU A 205 -7.26 -7.75 22.77
CA GLU A 205 -8.61 -7.97 23.33
C GLU A 205 -8.82 -7.21 24.64
N ASP A 206 -7.75 -6.96 25.42
CA ASP A 206 -7.83 -6.45 26.79
C ASP A 206 -7.52 -4.95 26.97
N THR A 207 -7.12 -4.20 25.95
CA THR A 207 -6.76 -2.78 26.12
C THR A 207 -7.35 -1.89 25.04
N ARG A 208 -8.52 -1.33 25.33
CA ARG A 208 -9.16 -0.30 24.48
C ARG A 208 -8.26 0.91 24.21
N ASP A 209 -7.34 1.20 25.10
CA ASP A 209 -6.42 2.34 25.04
C ASP A 209 -5.29 2.12 24.03
N LEU A 210 -4.68 0.94 24.00
CA LEU A 210 -3.67 0.60 23.02
C LEU A 210 -4.24 0.53 21.59
N GLN A 211 -5.50 0.12 21.42
CA GLN A 211 -6.16 0.16 20.11
C GLN A 211 -6.28 1.59 19.54
N ARG A 212 -6.50 2.58 20.41
CA ARG A 212 -6.62 3.99 20.02
C ARG A 212 -5.26 4.58 19.66
N VAL A 213 -4.21 4.24 20.41
CA VAL A 213 -2.84 4.65 20.11
C VAL A 213 -2.40 4.09 18.76
N TRP A 214 -2.63 2.80 18.51
CA TRP A 214 -2.28 2.19 17.23
C TRP A 214 -3.09 2.70 16.05
N SER A 215 -4.32 3.15 16.24
CA SER A 215 -5.09 3.78 15.17
C SER A 215 -4.48 5.09 14.69
N LEU A 216 -3.68 5.76 15.51
CA LEU A 216 -2.91 6.95 15.13
C LEU A 216 -1.71 6.60 14.25
N TYR A 217 -0.99 5.53 14.57
CA TYR A 217 0.14 5.08 13.75
C TYR A 217 -0.26 4.66 12.34
N THR A 218 -1.48 4.14 12.17
CA THR A 218 -1.94 3.70 10.86
C THR A 218 -2.17 4.83 9.87
N ALA A 219 -2.17 6.04 10.33
CA ALA A 219 -2.32 7.17 9.45
C ALA A 219 -0.97 7.69 8.92
N LEU A 220 0.15 7.45 9.64
CA LEU A 220 1.52 7.70 9.16
C LEU A 220 2.13 6.38 8.65
N ARG A 221 1.58 5.89 7.53
CA ARG A 221 2.05 4.67 6.90
C ARG A 221 2.81 5.02 5.63
N PRO A 222 4.14 4.89 5.63
CA PRO A 222 4.90 4.89 4.39
C PRO A 222 4.50 3.68 3.54
N ASP A 223 4.74 3.79 2.27
CA ASP A 223 4.34 2.77 1.30
C ASP A 223 5.04 1.44 1.54
N ALA A 224 6.32 1.46 1.94
CA ALA A 224 7.00 0.28 2.43
C ALA A 224 8.06 0.59 3.49
N MET A 225 8.22 -0.35 4.43
CA MET A 225 9.35 -0.41 5.37
C MET A 225 10.16 -1.66 5.09
N ILE A 226 11.46 -1.52 5.01
CA ILE A 226 12.40 -2.61 4.80
C ILE A 226 13.33 -2.69 6.01
N TYR A 227 13.53 -3.90 6.49
CA TYR A 227 14.43 -4.19 7.60
C TYR A 227 15.53 -5.14 7.16
N SER A 228 16.75 -4.85 7.61
CA SER A 228 17.90 -5.74 7.49
C SER A 228 17.65 -7.01 8.31
N GLY A 229 18.00 -8.15 7.75
CA GLY A 229 17.84 -9.43 8.42
C GLY A 229 16.43 -10.00 8.38
N MET A 230 16.21 -11.09 9.11
CA MET A 230 14.93 -11.77 9.25
C MET A 230 14.16 -11.20 10.44
N LEU A 231 13.16 -10.38 10.16
CA LEU A 231 12.32 -9.75 11.16
C LEU A 231 10.86 -10.17 10.98
N LEU A 232 10.34 -10.99 11.89
CA LEU A 232 8.97 -11.51 11.84
C LEU A 232 7.96 -10.64 12.59
N ASN A 233 8.42 -9.63 13.32
CA ASN A 233 7.55 -8.67 14.02
C ASN A 233 8.27 -7.34 14.19
N ILE A 234 7.65 -6.26 13.70
CA ILE A 234 8.18 -4.89 13.87
C ILE A 234 7.78 -4.24 15.20
N VAL A 235 6.82 -4.78 15.93
CA VAL A 235 6.33 -4.17 17.17
C VAL A 235 7.42 -4.20 18.24
N ASP A 236 7.69 -3.05 18.83
CA ASP A 236 8.57 -2.85 19.97
C ASP A 236 7.99 -1.75 20.87
N LEU A 237 7.29 -2.19 21.92
CA LEU A 237 6.58 -1.29 22.83
C LEU A 237 7.50 -0.43 23.69
N SER A 238 8.80 -0.71 23.70
CA SER A 238 9.79 0.12 24.42
C SER A 238 10.25 1.34 23.62
N LYS A 239 9.83 1.45 22.37
CA LYS A 239 10.24 2.52 21.45
C LYS A 239 9.15 3.56 21.26
N SER A 240 9.54 4.73 20.79
CA SER A 240 8.66 5.76 20.28
C SER A 240 9.14 6.21 18.88
N PRO A 241 8.37 5.91 17.84
CA PRO A 241 7.14 5.09 17.78
C PRO A 241 7.36 3.63 18.23
N PRO A 242 6.29 2.88 18.65
CA PRO A 242 6.44 1.54 19.23
C PRO A 242 6.67 0.46 18.19
N ILE A 243 7.59 0.71 17.30
CA ILE A 243 8.10 -0.21 16.30
C ILE A 243 9.63 -0.15 16.28
N LYS A 244 10.23 -1.21 15.81
CA LYS A 244 11.66 -1.22 15.51
C LYS A 244 11.96 -0.21 14.41
N ARG A 245 13.12 0.42 14.50
CA ARG A 245 13.58 1.41 13.52
C ARG A 245 13.75 0.74 12.16
N PRO A 246 13.11 1.27 11.08
CA PRO A 246 13.30 0.73 9.74
C PRO A 246 14.73 0.95 9.23
N THR A 247 15.26 0.01 8.47
CA THR A 247 16.53 0.18 7.76
C THR A 247 16.32 1.10 6.54
N ILE A 248 15.25 0.83 5.76
CA ILE A 248 14.88 1.68 4.62
C ILE A 248 13.38 1.94 4.69
N ILE A 249 12.98 3.17 4.36
CA ILE A 249 11.61 3.50 3.99
C ILE A 249 11.57 3.80 2.49
N LEU A 250 10.60 3.20 1.80
CA LEU A 250 10.28 3.51 0.41
C LEU A 250 8.94 4.24 0.36
N GLU A 251 8.90 5.33 -0.40
CA GLU A 251 7.68 6.08 -0.69
C GLU A 251 7.56 6.25 -2.20
N PHE A 252 6.37 6.00 -2.75
CA PHE A 252 6.09 6.07 -4.18
C PHE A 252 5.14 7.22 -4.49
N LYS A 253 5.42 7.98 -5.55
CA LYS A 253 4.57 9.07 -6.01
C LYS A 253 4.27 8.91 -7.50
N GLU A 254 3.01 8.68 -7.79
CA GLU A 254 2.52 8.38 -9.13
C GLU A 254 2.22 9.62 -9.98
N LEU A 255 1.95 10.75 -9.35
CA LEU A 255 1.46 11.95 -10.03
C LEU A 255 2.58 12.89 -10.40
N GLU A 256 2.39 13.65 -11.48
CA GLU A 256 3.35 14.65 -11.94
C GLU A 256 3.47 15.83 -10.98
N ASP A 257 2.35 16.23 -10.36
CA ASP A 257 2.24 17.37 -9.44
C ASP A 257 2.19 16.96 -7.97
N TRP A 258 2.66 15.75 -7.62
CA TRP A 258 2.54 15.18 -6.28
C TRP A 258 3.02 16.12 -5.17
N TYR A 259 4.08 16.86 -5.39
CA TYR A 259 4.71 17.77 -4.42
C TYR A 259 3.83 18.98 -4.08
N ASN A 260 2.94 19.41 -4.99
CA ASN A 260 1.99 20.52 -4.76
C ASN A 260 0.75 20.12 -3.98
N ARG A 261 0.50 18.82 -3.83
CA ARG A 261 -0.69 18.34 -3.17
C ARG A 261 -0.67 18.58 -1.69
N VAL A 262 -1.83 18.91 -1.17
CA VAL A 262 -2.04 19.15 0.26
C VAL A 262 -2.84 18.00 0.85
N ARG A 263 -2.30 17.38 1.89
CA ARG A 263 -3.01 16.43 2.74
C ARG A 263 -3.54 17.08 3.99
N ASP A 264 -4.77 16.74 4.33
CA ASP A 264 -5.41 17.15 5.57
C ASP A 264 -5.28 16.01 6.60
N LEU A 265 -4.53 16.25 7.66
CA LEU A 265 -4.29 15.30 8.74
C LEU A 265 -5.44 15.25 9.76
N LYS A 266 -6.69 15.54 9.35
CA LYS A 266 -7.89 15.59 10.23
C LYS A 266 -8.09 14.35 11.07
N GLY A 267 -7.85 13.16 10.51
CA GLY A 267 -8.10 11.88 11.17
C GLY A 267 -7.33 11.69 12.47
N TYR A 268 -6.15 12.30 12.59
CA TYR A 268 -5.24 12.18 13.72
C TYR A 268 -5.76 12.85 14.99
N PHE A 269 -6.44 13.97 14.82
CA PHE A 269 -6.74 14.88 15.92
C PHE A 269 -8.18 14.81 16.39
N ARG A 270 -9.03 14.02 15.71
CA ARG A 270 -10.48 13.97 15.97
C ARG A 270 -10.88 13.11 17.16
N LYS A 271 -10.08 12.13 17.58
CA LYS A 271 -10.45 11.21 18.67
C LYS A 271 -9.62 11.50 19.92
N PRO A 272 -10.25 11.69 21.09
CA PRO A 272 -9.52 11.78 22.35
C PRO A 272 -8.78 10.45 22.61
N LEU A 273 -7.53 10.56 23.01
CA LEU A 273 -6.69 9.45 23.43
C LEU A 273 -6.72 9.36 24.95
N THR A 274 -6.85 8.15 25.49
CA THR A 274 -7.01 7.91 26.91
C THR A 274 -5.74 7.43 27.61
N ALA A 275 -4.77 6.87 26.90
CA ALA A 275 -3.47 6.45 27.46
C ALA A 275 -2.49 7.65 27.48
N GLU A 276 -2.40 8.35 28.62
CA GLU A 276 -1.69 9.63 28.72
C GLU A 276 -0.18 9.54 28.44
N GLU A 277 0.52 8.54 28.94
CA GLU A 277 1.97 8.41 28.74
C GLU A 277 2.35 8.09 27.30
N TRP A 278 1.61 7.20 26.64
CA TRP A 278 1.82 6.86 25.24
C TRP A 278 1.43 7.97 24.28
N ARG A 279 0.34 8.66 24.64
CA ARG A 279 -0.12 9.85 23.94
C ARG A 279 0.94 10.94 23.96
N SER A 280 1.55 11.22 25.11
CA SER A 280 2.53 12.30 25.26
C SER A 280 3.79 12.01 24.42
N MET A 281 4.39 10.86 24.55
CA MET A 281 5.63 10.51 23.81
C MET A 281 5.44 10.51 22.30
N TRP A 282 4.33 9.96 21.80
CA TRP A 282 4.06 9.94 20.38
C TRP A 282 3.69 11.31 19.81
N LEU A 283 2.79 12.04 20.48
CA LEU A 283 2.42 13.41 20.08
C LEU A 283 3.61 14.35 20.16
N GLU A 284 4.51 14.15 21.10
CA GLU A 284 5.73 14.92 21.20
C GLU A 284 6.63 14.75 20.00
N GLY A 285 6.91 13.52 19.60
CA GLY A 285 7.69 13.25 18.38
C GLY A 285 7.00 13.73 17.10
N LEU A 286 5.67 13.59 17.04
CA LEU A 286 4.89 14.10 15.90
C LEU A 286 4.90 15.63 15.84
N PHE A 287 4.69 16.32 16.97
CA PHE A 287 4.71 17.79 17.00
C PHE A 287 6.11 18.35 16.74
N GLU A 288 7.15 17.68 17.18
CA GLU A 288 8.54 18.02 16.88
C GLU A 288 8.80 17.90 15.37
N GLY A 289 8.49 16.75 14.77
CA GLY A 289 8.65 16.54 13.33
C GLY A 289 7.79 17.51 12.48
N LEU A 290 6.57 17.84 12.93
CA LEU A 290 5.73 18.84 12.27
C LEU A 290 6.29 20.25 12.41
N ALA A 291 6.85 20.61 13.57
CA ALA A 291 7.49 21.89 13.81
C ALA A 291 8.69 22.10 12.88
N ASP A 292 9.53 21.06 12.76
CA ASP A 292 10.71 21.07 11.89
C ASP A 292 10.32 21.27 10.42
N ILE A 293 9.36 20.48 9.90
CA ILE A 293 8.95 20.58 8.49
C ILE A 293 8.16 21.85 8.15
N MET A 294 7.56 22.49 9.15
CA MET A 294 6.81 23.73 8.97
C MET A 294 7.63 25.00 9.28
N GLY A 295 8.83 24.83 9.81
CA GLY A 295 9.67 25.96 10.22
C GLY A 295 9.06 26.81 11.33
N VAL A 296 8.29 26.21 12.25
CA VAL A 296 7.60 26.90 13.36
C VAL A 296 7.94 26.26 14.69
N GLN A 297 7.64 26.95 15.80
CA GLN A 297 7.83 26.36 17.12
C GLN A 297 6.78 25.29 17.42
N ARG A 298 7.19 24.26 18.17
CA ARG A 298 6.32 23.14 18.60
C ARG A 298 5.03 23.60 19.30
N SER A 299 5.11 24.67 20.12
CA SER A 299 3.97 25.28 20.77
C SER A 299 2.93 25.82 19.78
N GLU A 300 3.39 26.34 18.65
CA GLU A 300 2.51 26.85 17.59
C GLU A 300 1.82 25.70 16.84
N VAL A 301 2.51 24.59 16.56
CA VAL A 301 1.88 23.38 15.99
C VAL A 301 0.78 22.87 16.92
N ARG A 302 1.08 22.76 18.24
CA ARG A 302 0.11 22.32 19.24
C ARG A 302 -1.12 23.23 19.25
N LYS A 303 -0.93 24.54 19.26
CA LYS A 303 -2.01 25.54 19.23
C LYS A 303 -2.89 25.39 17.99
N ARG A 304 -2.29 25.30 16.79
CA ARG A 304 -3.02 25.11 15.52
C ARG A 304 -3.85 23.81 15.51
N VAL A 305 -3.31 22.73 16.06
CA VAL A 305 -4.02 21.45 16.17
C VAL A 305 -5.18 21.54 17.16
N GLU A 306 -5.00 22.18 18.31
CA GLU A 306 -6.05 22.37 19.32
C GLU A 306 -7.20 23.24 18.80
N GLU A 307 -6.89 24.31 18.06
CA GLU A 307 -7.87 25.22 17.49
C GLU A 307 -8.67 24.62 16.33
N SER A 308 -8.01 23.97 15.38
CA SER A 308 -8.66 23.50 14.14
C SER A 308 -8.92 22.00 14.09
N ARG A 309 -8.34 21.19 14.98
CA ARG A 309 -8.33 19.73 14.96
C ARG A 309 -7.94 19.14 13.59
N SER A 310 -7.21 19.90 12.80
CA SER A 310 -6.69 19.48 11.50
C SER A 310 -5.40 20.22 11.20
N LEU A 311 -4.53 19.61 10.43
CA LEU A 311 -3.32 20.22 9.93
C LEU A 311 -3.18 19.90 8.45
N ARG A 312 -2.86 20.90 7.64
CA ARG A 312 -2.61 20.72 6.21
C ARG A 312 -1.10 20.72 5.97
N VAL A 313 -0.62 19.66 5.33
CA VAL A 313 0.79 19.52 4.93
C VAL A 313 0.86 19.19 3.46
N ARG A 314 1.90 19.65 2.77
CA ARG A 314 2.18 19.21 1.40
C ARG A 314 2.72 17.78 1.38
N GLU A 315 2.51 17.07 0.29
CA GLU A 315 2.95 15.66 0.18
C GLU A 315 4.47 15.50 0.36
N TYR A 316 5.29 16.45 -0.12
CA TYR A 316 6.74 16.38 0.10
C TYR A 316 7.13 16.60 1.57
N GLN A 317 6.37 17.44 2.31
CA GLN A 317 6.53 17.57 3.76
C GLN A 317 6.14 16.29 4.51
N LEU A 318 5.17 15.53 4.00
CA LEU A 318 4.83 14.22 4.56
C LEU A 318 5.98 13.22 4.42
N VAL A 319 6.71 13.24 3.31
CA VAL A 319 7.92 12.43 3.12
C VAL A 319 8.98 12.76 4.18
N LYS A 320 9.23 14.06 4.42
CA LYS A 320 10.11 14.53 5.51
C LYS A 320 9.61 14.08 6.89
N LEU A 321 8.29 14.13 7.11
CA LEU A 321 7.68 13.67 8.36
C LEU A 321 7.95 12.19 8.63
N TYR A 322 7.88 11.33 7.62
CA TYR A 322 8.25 9.92 7.78
C TYR A 322 9.71 9.74 8.18
N MET A 323 10.62 10.51 7.58
CA MET A 323 12.03 10.52 7.94
C MET A 323 12.22 10.89 9.41
N ASN A 324 11.56 11.95 9.89
CA ASN A 324 11.71 12.45 11.26
C ASN A 324 11.05 11.55 12.31
N VAL A 325 9.89 10.96 12.00
CA VAL A 325 9.16 10.10 12.94
C VAL A 325 9.81 8.73 13.07
N TYR A 326 10.13 8.10 11.95
CA TYR A 326 10.63 6.71 11.95
C TYR A 326 12.15 6.62 11.99
N LYS A 327 12.85 7.70 11.65
CA LYS A 327 14.32 7.82 11.64
C LYS A 327 15.00 6.62 10.97
N PRO A 328 14.59 6.25 9.72
CA PRO A 328 15.20 5.12 9.03
C PRO A 328 16.68 5.37 8.79
N ASP A 329 17.47 4.31 8.51
CA ASP A 329 18.86 4.51 8.09
C ASP A 329 18.92 5.15 6.70
N LYS A 330 17.91 4.91 5.86
CA LYS A 330 17.76 5.53 4.54
C LYS A 330 16.28 5.76 4.23
N MET A 331 15.94 6.97 3.79
CA MET A 331 14.66 7.28 3.18
C MET A 331 14.83 7.37 1.66
N ILE A 332 13.98 6.70 0.90
CA ILE A 332 14.01 6.67 -0.56
C ILE A 332 12.64 7.07 -1.09
N LEU A 333 12.63 8.11 -1.91
CA LEU A 333 11.47 8.55 -2.66
C LEU A 333 11.61 8.12 -4.12
N ILE A 334 10.58 7.48 -4.64
CA ILE A 334 10.50 6.99 -6.01
C ILE A 334 9.33 7.69 -6.69
N THR A 335 9.58 8.47 -7.74
CA THR A 335 8.53 9.19 -8.44
C THR A 335 8.39 8.73 -9.88
N ARG A 336 7.14 8.59 -10.35
CA ARG A 336 6.85 8.20 -11.73
C ARG A 336 7.33 9.27 -12.71
N ALA A 337 7.00 10.51 -12.43
CA ALA A 337 7.38 11.65 -13.22
C ALA A 337 8.62 12.34 -12.65
N ARG A 338 9.20 13.23 -13.44
CA ARG A 338 10.33 14.06 -13.04
C ARG A 338 9.93 15.00 -11.90
N THR A 339 10.73 15.01 -10.84
CA THR A 339 10.58 15.94 -9.72
C THR A 339 11.30 17.25 -10.06
N PRO A 340 10.70 18.44 -9.79
CA PRO A 340 11.39 19.72 -9.96
C PRO A 340 12.71 19.75 -9.17
N SER A 341 13.75 20.35 -9.79
CA SER A 341 15.10 20.36 -9.20
C SER A 341 15.13 20.95 -7.80
N GLU A 342 14.40 22.03 -7.56
CA GLU A 342 14.32 22.69 -6.25
C GLU A 342 13.77 21.77 -5.16
N ILE A 343 12.70 21.02 -5.46
CA ILE A 343 12.12 20.07 -4.51
C ILE A 343 13.05 18.86 -4.31
N LYS A 344 13.72 18.40 -5.37
CA LYS A 344 14.67 17.29 -5.31
C LYS A 344 15.85 17.67 -4.45
N GLU A 345 16.47 18.82 -4.69
CA GLU A 345 17.60 19.36 -3.92
C GLU A 345 17.22 19.52 -2.44
N GLU A 346 16.07 20.11 -2.14
CA GLU A 346 15.56 20.25 -0.76
C GLU A 346 15.42 18.92 -0.04
N LEU A 347 14.94 17.87 -0.72
CA LEU A 347 14.79 16.55 -0.13
C LEU A 347 16.15 15.84 0.05
N GLU A 348 17.05 15.99 -0.92
CA GLU A 348 18.40 15.39 -0.88
C GLU A 348 19.28 16.04 0.20
N GLU A 349 19.15 17.35 0.44
CA GLU A 349 19.82 18.04 1.54
C GLU A 349 19.40 17.50 2.92
N GLU A 350 18.17 17.04 3.06
CA GLU A 350 17.68 16.36 4.27
C GLU A 350 18.03 14.85 4.33
N GLY A 351 18.80 14.34 3.38
CA GLY A 351 19.25 12.95 3.35
C GLY A 351 18.25 11.97 2.74
N ILE A 352 17.20 12.46 2.06
CA ILE A 352 16.22 11.66 1.34
C ILE A 352 16.73 11.42 -0.08
N ALA A 353 16.96 10.17 -0.46
CA ALA A 353 17.37 9.84 -1.82
C ALA A 353 16.17 9.88 -2.77
N VAL A 354 16.27 10.65 -3.85
CA VAL A 354 15.19 10.83 -4.83
C VAL A 354 15.53 10.14 -6.14
N TYR A 355 14.75 9.12 -6.49
CA TYR A 355 14.78 8.44 -7.78
C TYR A 355 13.55 8.87 -8.57
N ASP A 356 13.72 9.88 -9.41
CA ASP A 356 12.65 10.47 -10.19
C ASP A 356 12.62 10.00 -11.65
N ASP A 357 11.52 10.33 -12.36
CA ASP A 357 11.29 9.93 -13.75
C ASP A 357 11.40 8.41 -13.97
N VAL A 358 10.99 7.63 -12.96
CA VAL A 358 11.07 6.16 -13.04
C VAL A 358 10.06 5.60 -14.03
N GLY A 359 8.91 6.26 -14.21
CA GLY A 359 7.85 5.75 -15.07
C GLY A 359 7.41 4.35 -14.64
N PHE A 360 7.23 3.48 -15.61
CA PHE A 360 7.04 2.03 -15.45
C PHE A 360 8.24 1.26 -16.05
N GLU A 361 9.47 1.77 -15.81
CA GLU A 361 10.71 1.19 -16.31
C GLU A 361 11.44 0.42 -15.21
N PRO A 362 11.41 -0.93 -15.21
CA PRO A 362 12.01 -1.74 -14.13
C PRO A 362 13.50 -1.45 -13.91
N ARG A 363 14.26 -1.20 -14.99
CA ARG A 363 15.71 -0.93 -14.90
C ARG A 363 16.04 0.31 -14.09
N ARG A 364 15.15 1.30 -14.03
CA ARG A 364 15.33 2.51 -13.22
C ARG A 364 15.20 2.25 -11.72
N LEU A 365 14.69 1.08 -11.32
CA LEU A 365 14.64 0.61 -9.94
C LEU A 365 15.87 -0.22 -9.51
N GLU A 366 16.78 -0.56 -10.42
CA GLU A 366 18.01 -1.30 -10.08
C GLU A 366 18.85 -0.62 -9.00
N PRO A 367 19.07 0.71 -9.03
CA PRO A 367 19.81 1.39 -7.96
C PRO A 367 19.13 1.26 -6.61
N VAL A 368 17.78 1.30 -6.56
CA VAL A 368 17.00 1.11 -5.32
C VAL A 368 17.16 -0.32 -4.81
N ALA A 369 17.01 -1.31 -5.69
CA ALA A 369 17.19 -2.72 -5.33
C ALA A 369 18.62 -3.01 -4.82
N ASN A 370 19.64 -2.40 -5.43
CA ASN A 370 21.02 -2.51 -4.98
C ASN A 370 21.23 -1.86 -3.61
N GLU A 371 20.55 -0.76 -3.32
CA GLU A 371 20.57 -0.11 -2.01
C GLU A 371 19.93 -1.00 -0.93
N VAL A 372 18.87 -1.70 -1.27
CA VAL A 372 18.22 -2.71 -0.41
C VAL A 372 19.17 -3.88 -0.16
N ARG A 373 19.79 -4.43 -1.21
CA ARG A 373 20.76 -5.55 -1.11
C ARG A 373 21.90 -5.26 -0.16
N ARG A 374 22.55 -4.08 -0.27
CA ARG A 374 23.68 -3.69 0.58
C ARG A 374 23.38 -3.71 2.08
N ARG A 375 22.10 -3.76 2.44
CA ARG A 375 21.63 -3.80 3.83
C ARG A 375 21.11 -5.17 4.25
N ALA A 376 21.19 -6.17 3.39
CA ALA A 376 20.89 -7.54 3.76
C ALA A 376 21.83 -8.01 4.86
N SER A 377 21.36 -8.84 5.77
CA SER A 377 22.17 -9.43 6.83
C SER A 377 21.62 -10.77 7.29
N PHE A 378 22.46 -11.58 7.92
CA PHE A 378 22.06 -12.85 8.52
C PHE A 378 21.44 -12.70 9.93
N SER A 379 21.17 -11.49 10.37
CA SER A 379 20.59 -11.25 11.69
C SER A 379 19.14 -11.74 11.80
N GLY A 380 18.72 -12.07 13.01
CA GLY A 380 17.31 -12.35 13.34
C GLY A 380 16.85 -13.79 13.14
N ALA A 381 17.65 -14.66 12.51
CA ALA A 381 17.32 -16.07 12.35
C ALA A 381 18.41 -17.00 12.87
N LYS A 382 18.03 -17.90 13.76
CA LYS A 382 18.90 -19.02 14.18
C LYS A 382 18.72 -20.22 13.23
N TYR A 383 17.54 -20.37 12.68
CA TYR A 383 17.18 -21.39 11.71
C TYR A 383 16.35 -20.75 10.59
N VAL A 384 16.49 -21.27 9.38
CA VAL A 384 15.79 -20.80 8.19
C VAL A 384 15.15 -21.98 7.49
N SER A 385 13.89 -21.85 7.09
CA SER A 385 13.22 -22.81 6.21
C SER A 385 13.60 -22.50 4.76
N VAL A 386 14.07 -23.51 4.04
CA VAL A 386 14.43 -23.39 2.62
C VAL A 386 13.53 -24.31 1.80
N ARG A 387 13.01 -23.82 0.70
CA ARG A 387 12.25 -24.63 -0.25
C ARG A 387 13.23 -25.32 -1.20
N LEU A 388 13.11 -26.62 -1.28
CA LEU A 388 13.87 -27.43 -2.22
C LEU A 388 12.90 -28.15 -3.16
N SER A 389 13.30 -28.32 -4.42
CA SER A 389 12.55 -29.19 -5.33
C SER A 389 12.56 -30.63 -4.82
N THR A 390 11.54 -31.41 -5.19
CA THR A 390 11.47 -32.84 -4.84
C THR A 390 12.70 -33.61 -5.32
N GLU A 391 13.25 -33.22 -6.47
CA GLU A 391 14.47 -33.80 -7.01
C GLU A 391 15.68 -33.50 -6.13
N THR A 392 15.86 -32.20 -5.74
CA THR A 392 16.94 -31.81 -4.85
C THR A 392 16.83 -32.48 -3.48
N ILE A 393 15.62 -32.61 -2.93
CA ILE A 393 15.39 -33.34 -1.67
C ILE A 393 15.81 -34.80 -1.80
N ARG A 394 15.47 -35.48 -2.90
CA ARG A 394 15.90 -36.86 -3.14
C ARG A 394 17.41 -37.02 -3.20
N LEU A 395 18.10 -36.09 -3.87
CA LEU A 395 19.56 -36.08 -3.94
C LEU A 395 20.19 -35.87 -2.55
N VAL A 396 19.70 -34.89 -1.78
CA VAL A 396 20.18 -34.62 -0.41
C VAL A 396 19.94 -35.81 0.52
N LEU A 397 18.76 -36.44 0.46
CA LEU A 397 18.44 -37.64 1.25
C LEU A 397 19.31 -38.83 0.85
N SER A 398 19.60 -39.02 -0.45
CA SER A 398 20.51 -40.03 -0.92
C SER A 398 21.94 -39.82 -0.42
N ALA A 399 22.44 -38.58 -0.48
CA ALA A 399 23.72 -38.20 0.06
C ALA A 399 23.78 -38.39 1.58
N ALA A 400 22.73 -37.99 2.30
CA ALA A 400 22.58 -38.15 3.77
C ALA A 400 22.78 -39.65 4.16
N ARG A 401 22.08 -40.55 3.48
CA ARG A 401 22.20 -42.02 3.72
C ARG A 401 23.61 -42.54 3.51
N ARG A 402 24.29 -42.09 2.43
CA ARG A 402 25.69 -42.50 2.14
C ARG A 402 26.69 -41.96 3.16
N LEU A 403 26.40 -40.82 3.75
CA LEU A 403 27.26 -40.16 4.75
C LEU A 403 26.96 -40.63 6.18
N GLY A 404 25.92 -41.42 6.39
CA GLY A 404 25.47 -41.84 7.71
C GLY A 404 24.87 -40.69 8.54
N ALA A 405 24.44 -39.63 7.88
CA ALA A 405 23.84 -38.48 8.55
C ALA A 405 22.47 -38.80 9.17
N LYS A 406 22.21 -38.32 10.36
CA LYS A 406 20.96 -38.57 11.10
C LYS A 406 19.79 -37.69 10.64
N ASN A 407 20.11 -36.53 10.03
CA ASN A 407 19.15 -35.56 9.51
C ASN A 407 19.76 -34.75 8.35
N ILE A 408 18.92 -33.94 7.70
CA ILE A 408 19.32 -33.15 6.53
C ILE A 408 20.37 -32.08 6.91
N ASP A 409 20.25 -31.44 8.06
CA ASP A 409 21.22 -30.42 8.51
C ASP A 409 22.62 -31.02 8.69
N GLU A 410 22.70 -32.18 9.32
CA GLU A 410 23.96 -32.92 9.47
C GLU A 410 24.53 -33.36 8.10
N ALA A 411 23.67 -33.81 7.20
CA ALA A 411 24.09 -34.19 5.83
C ALA A 411 24.68 -32.99 5.08
N LEU A 412 24.04 -31.85 5.14
CA LEU A 412 24.53 -30.61 4.50
C LEU A 412 25.87 -30.15 5.08
N ARG A 413 26.04 -30.21 6.40
CA ARG A 413 27.32 -29.91 7.06
C ARG A 413 28.44 -30.86 6.62
N LEU A 414 28.14 -32.15 6.58
CA LEU A 414 29.11 -33.16 6.13
C LEU A 414 29.47 -32.99 4.64
N LEU A 415 28.50 -32.63 3.80
CA LEU A 415 28.76 -32.30 2.40
C LEU A 415 29.64 -31.05 2.27
N ALA A 416 29.29 -29.95 3.01
CA ALA A 416 30.04 -28.70 2.98
C ALA A 416 31.47 -28.85 3.53
N SER A 417 31.71 -29.77 4.47
CA SER A 417 33.06 -30.00 5.03
C SER A 417 33.99 -30.80 4.08
N ARG A 418 33.46 -31.31 2.95
CA ARG A 418 34.23 -32.07 1.96
C ARG A 418 34.57 -31.30 0.69
N VAL A 419 34.05 -30.07 0.58
CA VAL A 419 34.39 -29.09 -0.46
C VAL A 419 35.42 -28.13 0.06
#